data_777f85bce96cdcda95a8e53efd097b9b
#
_entry.id   777f85bce96cdcda95a8e53efd097b9b
#
_cell.length_a   1.000
_cell.length_b   1.000
_cell.length_c   1.000
_cell.angle_alpha   90.00
_cell.angle_beta   90.00
_cell.angle_gamma   90.00
#
_symmetry.space_group_name_H-M   'P 1'
#
loop_
_entity.id
_entity.type
_entity.pdbx_description
1 polymer ?
#
loop_
_entity_poly.entity_id
_entity_poly.type
_entity_poly.pdbx_seq_one_letter_code
_entity_poly.pdbx_strand_id
1 'polypeptide(L)'
;MPNIRPARTDEIPALLDLRNRAAWAGCANYYSHEQLQLWLAGPLPDRFAELVTVGTAFVAQDGEALLGYGALNINTQEVEAVFVDPTATGRGLGGLLLRKLEAVAGANTLDHLNLSSSLNAVPFYSAAGYKEIRREDYELANGVALASVLMRKQLRTAV
;
A
#
# COMPACT_ATOMS: atom_id res chain seq x y z
N MET A 1 -18.58 -6.85 -10.19
CA MET A 1 -17.80 -7.34 -9.03
C MET A 1 -16.32 -7.03 -9.25
N PRO A 2 -15.65 -6.41 -8.28
CA PRO A 2 -14.21 -6.18 -8.39
C PRO A 2 -13.45 -7.49 -8.42
N ASN A 3 -12.40 -7.50 -9.20
CA ASN A 3 -11.52 -8.65 -9.36
C ASN A 3 -10.10 -8.26 -8.94
N ILE A 4 -9.45 -9.10 -8.15
CA ILE A 4 -8.06 -8.91 -7.77
C ILE A 4 -7.18 -9.78 -8.67
N ARG A 5 -6.24 -9.16 -9.36
CA ARG A 5 -5.31 -9.85 -10.26
C ARG A 5 -3.91 -9.24 -10.19
N PRO A 6 -2.89 -9.96 -10.67
CA PRO A 6 -1.54 -9.37 -10.75
C PRO A 6 -1.53 -8.11 -11.61
N ALA A 7 -0.77 -7.11 -11.18
CA ALA A 7 -0.53 -5.89 -11.94
C ALA A 7 0.38 -6.18 -13.13
N ARG A 8 0.23 -5.39 -14.19
CA ARG A 8 1.10 -5.45 -15.37
C ARG A 8 2.01 -4.23 -15.43
N THR A 9 3.18 -4.39 -16.03
CA THR A 9 4.15 -3.30 -16.14
C THR A 9 3.61 -2.11 -16.94
N ASP A 10 2.77 -2.36 -17.94
CA ASP A 10 2.15 -1.30 -18.73
C ASP A 10 1.10 -0.50 -17.95
N GLU A 11 0.70 -0.97 -16.78
CA GLU A 11 -0.25 -0.28 -15.91
C GLU A 11 0.40 0.69 -14.92
N ILE A 12 1.72 0.66 -14.78
CA ILE A 12 2.42 1.47 -13.78
C ILE A 12 2.07 2.97 -13.90
N PRO A 13 2.00 3.59 -15.08
CA PRO A 13 1.58 4.99 -15.15
C PRO A 13 0.18 5.26 -14.59
N ALA A 14 -0.76 4.35 -14.82
CA ALA A 14 -2.12 4.46 -14.28
C ALA A 14 -2.12 4.30 -12.76
N LEU A 15 -1.27 3.43 -12.23
CA LEU A 15 -1.15 3.21 -10.79
C LEU A 15 -0.48 4.39 -10.09
N LEU A 16 0.47 5.06 -10.74
CA LEU A 16 1.04 6.31 -10.23
C LEU A 16 -0.05 7.38 -10.09
N ASP A 17 -0.88 7.53 -11.10
CA ASP A 17 -2.00 8.47 -11.07
C ASP A 17 -3.00 8.12 -9.96
N LEU A 18 -3.30 6.84 -9.80
CA LEU A 18 -4.20 6.36 -8.76
C LEU A 18 -3.63 6.66 -7.36
N ARG A 19 -2.33 6.37 -7.14
CA ARG A 19 -1.66 6.70 -5.88
C ARG A 19 -1.78 8.18 -5.55
N ASN A 20 -1.53 9.02 -6.53
CA ASN A 20 -1.57 10.47 -6.32
C ASN A 20 -2.98 10.93 -5.92
N ARG A 21 -4.00 10.47 -6.62
CA ARG A 21 -5.39 10.81 -6.27
C ARG A 21 -5.77 10.31 -4.90
N ALA A 22 -5.41 9.07 -4.59
CA ALA A 22 -5.73 8.46 -3.30
C ALA A 22 -5.01 9.19 -2.15
N ALA A 23 -3.72 9.49 -2.32
CA ALA A 23 -2.94 10.17 -1.29
C ALA A 23 -3.44 11.60 -1.06
N TRP A 24 -3.73 12.37 -2.12
CA TRP A 24 -4.27 13.72 -1.97
C TRP A 24 -5.60 13.69 -1.22
N ALA A 25 -6.49 12.75 -1.54
CA ALA A 25 -7.80 12.66 -0.90
C ALA A 25 -7.69 12.19 0.56
N GLY A 26 -6.85 11.20 0.85
CA GLY A 26 -6.78 10.58 2.18
C GLY A 26 -5.86 11.29 3.15
N CYS A 27 -4.80 11.93 2.68
CA CYS A 27 -3.74 12.47 3.53
C CYS A 27 -3.84 13.98 3.76
N ALA A 28 -4.76 14.69 3.08
CA ALA A 28 -4.80 16.15 3.10
C ALA A 28 -4.97 16.75 4.50
N ASN A 29 -5.63 16.04 5.41
CA ASN A 29 -5.85 16.52 6.78
C ASN A 29 -4.73 16.11 7.76
N TYR A 30 -3.75 15.33 7.31
CA TYR A 30 -2.70 14.77 8.16
C TYR A 30 -1.31 15.26 7.80
N TYR A 31 -1.13 15.78 6.61
CA TYR A 31 0.15 16.28 6.11
C TYR A 31 -0.06 17.65 5.47
N SER A 32 0.98 18.47 5.44
CA SER A 32 0.89 19.77 4.79
C SER A 32 0.80 19.61 3.28
N HIS A 33 0.25 20.63 2.62
CA HIS A 33 0.20 20.67 1.16
C HIS A 33 1.60 20.53 0.55
N GLU A 34 2.59 21.20 1.12
CA GLU A 34 3.97 21.11 0.67
C GLU A 34 4.53 19.70 0.80
N GLN A 35 4.30 19.02 1.94
CA GLN A 35 4.73 17.64 2.12
C GLN A 35 4.13 16.73 1.05
N LEU A 36 2.84 16.85 0.78
CA LEU A 36 2.16 16.05 -0.23
C LEU A 36 2.68 16.36 -1.63
N GLN A 37 2.89 17.63 -1.96
CA GLN A 37 3.46 18.03 -3.24
C GLN A 37 4.82 17.39 -3.48
N LEU A 38 5.70 17.46 -2.49
CA LEU A 38 7.06 16.92 -2.61
C LEU A 38 7.05 15.38 -2.68
N TRP A 39 6.21 14.75 -1.88
CA TRP A 39 6.08 13.28 -1.92
C TRP A 39 5.54 12.81 -3.27
N LEU A 40 4.49 13.45 -3.77
CA LEU A 40 3.74 12.95 -4.92
C LEU A 40 4.25 13.50 -6.26
N ALA A 41 5.28 14.34 -6.25
CA ALA A 41 5.89 14.88 -7.46
C ALA A 41 6.74 13.85 -8.20
N GLY A 42 7.25 12.83 -7.50
CA GLY A 42 8.12 11.83 -8.07
C GLY A 42 7.40 10.62 -8.63
N PRO A 43 8.11 9.76 -9.37
CA PRO A 43 7.58 8.49 -9.83
C PRO A 43 7.36 7.52 -8.67
N LEU A 44 6.72 6.40 -8.93
CA LEU A 44 6.71 5.28 -7.98
C LEU A 44 8.14 4.78 -7.77
N PRO A 45 8.45 4.22 -6.57
CA PRO A 45 9.80 3.69 -6.34
C PRO A 45 10.18 2.64 -7.38
N ASP A 46 11.46 2.58 -7.74
CA ASP A 46 11.97 1.62 -8.74
C ASP A 46 11.63 0.17 -8.36
N ARG A 47 11.65 -0.14 -7.07
CA ARG A 47 11.32 -1.50 -6.62
C ARG A 47 9.86 -1.87 -6.89
N PHE A 48 8.97 -0.92 -7.13
CA PHE A 48 7.58 -1.24 -7.49
C PHE A 48 7.52 -2.00 -8.80
N ALA A 49 8.29 -1.58 -9.81
CA ALA A 49 8.38 -2.31 -11.08
C ALA A 49 8.92 -3.72 -10.88
N GLU A 50 9.87 -3.89 -9.97
CA GLU A 50 10.39 -5.22 -9.62
C GLU A 50 9.30 -6.10 -9.00
N LEU A 51 8.49 -5.54 -8.09
CA LEU A 51 7.40 -6.28 -7.46
C LEU A 51 6.33 -6.68 -8.49
N VAL A 52 6.05 -5.81 -9.46
CA VAL A 52 5.15 -6.15 -10.56
C VAL A 52 5.73 -7.33 -11.38
N THR A 53 7.00 -7.27 -11.70
CA THR A 53 7.68 -8.28 -12.51
C THR A 53 7.69 -9.65 -11.81
N VAL A 54 7.92 -9.69 -10.50
CA VAL A 54 7.92 -10.96 -9.76
C VAL A 54 6.52 -11.43 -9.36
N GLY A 55 5.48 -10.65 -9.65
CA GLY A 55 4.09 -11.07 -9.44
C GLY A 55 3.53 -10.85 -8.05
N THR A 56 4.11 -9.93 -7.26
CA THR A 56 3.66 -9.64 -5.91
C THR A 56 3.00 -8.27 -5.78
N ALA A 57 2.66 -7.63 -6.90
CA ALA A 57 1.80 -6.45 -6.94
C ALA A 57 0.47 -6.83 -7.60
N PHE A 58 -0.63 -6.35 -7.04
CA PHE A 58 -1.98 -6.71 -7.46
C PHE A 58 -2.83 -5.46 -7.67
N VAL A 59 -3.78 -5.57 -8.58
CA VAL A 59 -4.77 -4.52 -8.81
C VAL A 59 -6.17 -5.02 -8.50
N ALA A 60 -7.02 -4.11 -8.05
CA ALA A 60 -8.46 -4.33 -7.98
C ALA A 60 -9.08 -3.69 -9.22
N GLN A 61 -9.73 -4.49 -10.04
CA GLN A 61 -10.31 -4.06 -11.30
C GLN A 61 -11.80 -4.35 -11.33
N ASP A 62 -12.58 -3.41 -11.82
CA ASP A 62 -14.01 -3.59 -12.06
C ASP A 62 -14.30 -3.13 -13.49
N GLY A 63 -14.64 -4.09 -14.36
CA GLY A 63 -14.69 -3.82 -15.78
C GLY A 63 -13.31 -3.42 -16.29
N GLU A 64 -13.20 -2.24 -16.90
CA GLU A 64 -11.92 -1.68 -17.36
C GLU A 64 -11.29 -0.72 -16.34
N ALA A 65 -11.99 -0.43 -15.24
CA ALA A 65 -11.52 0.55 -14.26
C ALA A 65 -10.56 -0.09 -13.26
N LEU A 66 -9.38 0.50 -13.08
CA LEU A 66 -8.46 0.17 -12.01
C LEU A 66 -8.88 0.97 -10.77
N LEU A 67 -9.31 0.28 -9.73
CA LEU A 67 -9.87 0.91 -8.52
C LEU A 67 -8.94 0.89 -7.32
N GLY A 68 -7.87 0.12 -7.39
CA GLY A 68 -6.90 0.05 -6.29
C GLY A 68 -5.73 -0.83 -6.65
N TYR A 69 -4.67 -0.74 -5.83
CA TYR A 69 -3.55 -1.65 -5.96
C TYR A 69 -2.87 -1.89 -4.62
N GLY A 70 -2.15 -3.00 -4.53
CA GLY A 70 -1.33 -3.33 -3.39
C GLY A 70 -0.05 -4.01 -3.84
N ALA A 71 0.99 -3.94 -3.02
CA ALA A 71 2.28 -4.54 -3.34
C ALA A 71 2.93 -5.10 -2.09
N LEU A 72 3.54 -6.27 -2.26
CA LEU A 72 4.21 -7.02 -1.21
C LEU A 72 5.66 -7.25 -1.57
N ASN A 73 6.56 -6.93 -0.66
CA ASN A 73 7.96 -7.29 -0.76
C ASN A 73 8.22 -8.51 0.13
N ILE A 74 8.36 -9.67 -0.51
CA ILE A 74 8.57 -10.94 0.22
C ILE A 74 9.92 -10.94 0.93
N ASN A 75 10.96 -10.37 0.31
CA ASN A 75 12.31 -10.39 0.88
C ASN A 75 12.43 -9.58 2.17
N THR A 76 11.71 -8.47 2.27
CA THR A 76 11.71 -7.62 3.46
C THR A 76 10.52 -7.87 4.37
N GLN A 77 9.59 -8.72 3.97
CA GLN A 77 8.34 -9.00 4.66
C GLN A 77 7.51 -7.75 4.89
N GLU A 78 7.43 -6.89 3.88
CA GLU A 78 6.74 -5.62 3.99
C GLU A 78 5.58 -5.49 3.00
N VAL A 79 4.47 -4.96 3.49
CA VAL A 79 3.43 -4.39 2.63
C VAL A 79 3.94 -3.03 2.19
N GLU A 80 4.26 -2.91 0.91
CA GLU A 80 4.85 -1.68 0.35
C GLU A 80 3.79 -0.63 0.01
N ALA A 81 2.59 -1.07 -0.35
CA ALA A 81 1.52 -0.17 -0.75
C ALA A 81 0.15 -0.84 -0.67
N VAL A 82 -0.85 -0.08 -0.27
CA VAL A 82 -2.27 -0.36 -0.49
C VAL A 82 -2.94 0.98 -0.74
N PHE A 83 -3.43 1.20 -1.95
CA PHE A 83 -4.12 2.43 -2.33
C PHE A 83 -5.43 2.10 -3.03
N VAL A 84 -6.47 2.86 -2.74
CA VAL A 84 -7.80 2.71 -3.35
C VAL A 84 -8.21 4.04 -3.94
N ASP A 85 -8.75 4.01 -5.15
CA ASP A 85 -9.27 5.20 -5.82
C ASP A 85 -10.29 5.90 -4.91
N PRO A 86 -10.21 7.23 -4.76
CA PRO A 86 -11.16 7.95 -3.89
C PRO A 86 -12.63 7.74 -4.26
N THR A 87 -12.92 7.48 -5.52
CA THR A 87 -14.29 7.22 -5.98
C THR A 87 -14.80 5.83 -5.60
N ALA A 88 -13.92 4.95 -5.15
CA ALA A 88 -14.25 3.56 -4.85
C ALA A 88 -14.04 3.21 -3.36
N THR A 89 -13.84 4.19 -2.49
CA THR A 89 -13.72 3.96 -1.06
C THR A 89 -15.04 3.49 -0.46
N GLY A 90 -14.97 2.76 0.66
CA GLY A 90 -16.17 2.23 1.31
C GLY A 90 -16.72 0.95 0.69
N ARG A 91 -16.03 0.38 -0.30
CA ARG A 91 -16.45 -0.86 -0.96
C ARG A 91 -15.65 -2.08 -0.50
N GLY A 92 -14.77 -1.92 0.49
CA GLY A 92 -13.95 -3.01 1.02
C GLY A 92 -12.76 -3.41 0.14
N LEU A 93 -12.40 -2.61 -0.86
CA LEU A 93 -11.32 -2.95 -1.80
C LEU A 93 -9.95 -2.99 -1.14
N GLY A 94 -9.67 -2.06 -0.21
CA GLY A 94 -8.42 -2.06 0.53
C GLY A 94 -8.24 -3.34 1.33
N GLY A 95 -9.30 -3.81 1.98
CA GLY A 95 -9.28 -5.07 2.71
C GLY A 95 -9.07 -6.27 1.81
N LEU A 96 -9.69 -6.28 0.63
CA LEU A 96 -9.51 -7.37 -0.35
C LEU A 96 -8.05 -7.42 -0.83
N LEU A 97 -7.47 -6.28 -1.16
CA LEU A 97 -6.07 -6.19 -1.58
C LEU A 97 -5.14 -6.66 -0.47
N LEU A 98 -5.35 -6.17 0.75
CA LEU A 98 -4.51 -6.54 1.89
C LEU A 98 -4.58 -8.04 2.18
N ARG A 99 -5.78 -8.62 2.16
CA ARG A 99 -5.94 -10.07 2.34
C ARG A 99 -5.24 -10.88 1.24
N LYS A 100 -5.24 -10.37 0.01
CA LYS A 100 -4.49 -11.02 -1.08
C LYS A 100 -3.00 -11.02 -0.80
N LEU A 101 -2.45 -9.89 -0.34
CA LEU A 101 -1.04 -9.81 0.02
C LEU A 101 -0.72 -10.74 1.18
N GLU A 102 -1.59 -10.82 2.17
CA GLU A 102 -1.41 -11.73 3.31
C GLU A 102 -1.45 -13.20 2.88
N ALA A 103 -2.32 -13.54 1.94
CA ALA A 103 -2.39 -14.90 1.40
C ALA A 103 -1.09 -15.27 0.65
N VAL A 104 -0.56 -14.35 -0.15
CA VAL A 104 0.72 -14.56 -0.84
C VAL A 104 1.86 -14.70 0.17
N ALA A 105 1.87 -13.86 1.20
CA ALA A 105 2.87 -13.96 2.27
C ALA A 105 2.82 -15.32 2.96
N GLY A 106 1.62 -15.79 3.30
CA GLY A 106 1.43 -17.11 3.91
C GLY A 106 1.89 -18.26 3.02
N ALA A 107 1.59 -18.17 1.72
CA ALA A 107 2.03 -19.17 0.75
C ALA A 107 3.56 -19.21 0.60
N ASN A 108 4.25 -18.12 0.92
CA ASN A 108 5.71 -18.03 0.94
C ASN A 108 6.30 -18.23 2.33
N THR A 109 5.51 -18.76 3.24
CA THR A 109 5.91 -19.14 4.61
C THR A 109 6.40 -17.96 5.46
N LEU A 110 5.97 -16.74 5.16
CA LEU A 110 6.27 -15.58 6.01
C LEU A 110 5.46 -15.69 7.30
N ASP A 111 6.09 -15.40 8.43
CA ASP A 111 5.43 -15.48 9.73
C ASP A 111 4.80 -14.14 10.16
N HIS A 112 5.22 -13.04 9.58
CA HIS A 112 4.69 -11.71 9.88
C HIS A 112 4.83 -10.78 8.68
N LEU A 113 4.09 -9.68 8.72
CA LEU A 113 4.26 -8.57 7.79
C LEU A 113 4.44 -7.28 8.55
N ASN A 114 5.35 -6.45 8.07
CA ASN A 114 5.55 -5.08 8.54
C ASN A 114 5.03 -4.11 7.49
N LEU A 115 4.71 -2.90 7.92
CA LEU A 115 4.41 -1.80 7.01
C LEU A 115 4.65 -0.46 7.71
N SER A 116 4.91 0.58 6.90
CA SER A 116 4.92 1.97 7.36
C SER A 116 3.60 2.59 6.93
N SER A 117 2.72 2.84 7.88
CA SER A 117 1.41 3.42 7.59
C SER A 117 1.47 4.93 7.56
N SER A 118 0.83 5.55 6.57
CA SER A 118 0.49 6.96 6.67
C SER A 118 -0.44 7.17 7.87
N LEU A 119 -0.45 8.37 8.44
CA LEU A 119 -1.20 8.63 9.66
C LEU A 119 -2.71 8.37 9.50
N ASN A 120 -3.26 8.71 8.34
CA ASN A 120 -4.68 8.51 8.05
C ASN A 120 -5.08 7.05 7.89
N ALA A 121 -4.14 6.16 7.54
CA ALA A 121 -4.44 4.76 7.28
C ALA A 121 -4.28 3.86 8.50
N VAL A 122 -3.77 4.37 9.62
CA VAL A 122 -3.58 3.59 10.85
C VAL A 122 -4.87 2.87 11.28
N PRO A 123 -6.04 3.52 11.32
CA PRO A 123 -7.27 2.80 11.69
C PRO A 123 -7.60 1.64 10.75
N PHE A 124 -7.35 1.80 9.45
CA PHE A 124 -7.57 0.74 8.46
C PHE A 124 -6.71 -0.49 8.77
N TYR A 125 -5.42 -0.28 8.99
CA TYR A 125 -4.51 -1.39 9.28
C TYR A 125 -4.78 -1.98 10.67
N SER A 126 -5.09 -1.15 11.66
CA SER A 126 -5.45 -1.64 13.00
C SER A 126 -6.67 -2.56 12.96
N ALA A 127 -7.69 -2.20 12.19
CA ALA A 127 -8.88 -3.03 12.00
C ALA A 127 -8.55 -4.35 11.30
N ALA A 128 -7.49 -4.39 10.50
CA ALA A 128 -7.05 -5.60 9.82
C ALA A 128 -6.12 -6.48 10.67
N GLY A 129 -5.82 -6.07 11.91
CA GLY A 129 -5.03 -6.85 12.85
C GLY A 129 -3.57 -6.42 12.98
N TYR A 130 -3.18 -5.31 12.34
CA TYR A 130 -1.83 -4.78 12.49
C TYR A 130 -1.75 -3.98 13.78
N LYS A 131 -0.62 -4.12 14.47
CA LYS A 131 -0.36 -3.42 15.74
C LYS A 131 0.73 -2.38 15.54
N GLU A 132 0.54 -1.22 16.16
CA GLU A 132 1.54 -0.16 16.13
C GLU A 132 2.78 -0.58 16.90
N ILE A 133 3.95 -0.43 16.28
CA ILE A 133 5.25 -0.66 16.92
C ILE A 133 5.80 0.67 17.42
N ARG A 134 5.89 1.68 16.53
CA ARG A 134 6.38 3.02 16.90
C ARG A 134 6.09 4.02 15.79
N ARG A 135 6.15 5.30 16.15
CA ARG A 135 6.15 6.38 15.17
C ARG A 135 7.55 6.51 14.57
N GLU A 136 7.60 6.81 13.29
CA GLU A 136 8.83 7.03 12.56
C GLU A 136 8.63 8.20 11.59
N ASP A 137 9.76 8.76 11.11
CA ASP A 137 9.74 9.68 9.97
C ASP A 137 10.20 8.91 8.75
N TYR A 138 9.38 8.94 7.70
CA TYR A 138 9.73 8.37 6.41
C TYR A 138 10.40 9.47 5.59
N GLU A 139 11.67 9.29 5.29
CA GLU A 139 12.43 10.27 4.52
C GLU A 139 12.29 10.02 3.03
N LEU A 140 11.90 11.06 2.30
CA LEU A 140 11.88 11.07 0.85
C LEU A 140 13.28 11.39 0.32
N ALA A 141 13.53 11.03 -0.95
CA ALA A 141 14.81 11.28 -1.61
C ALA A 141 15.22 12.75 -1.62
N ASN A 142 14.24 13.68 -1.53
CA ASN A 142 14.47 15.12 -1.48
C ASN A 142 14.72 15.64 -0.06
N GLY A 143 14.83 14.76 0.95
CA GLY A 143 15.09 15.15 2.33
C GLY A 143 13.87 15.54 3.14
N VAL A 144 12.68 15.52 2.55
CA VAL A 144 11.44 15.81 3.28
C VAL A 144 11.04 14.58 4.09
N ALA A 145 10.70 14.79 5.36
CA ALA A 145 10.25 13.71 6.25
C ALA A 145 8.71 13.71 6.33
N LEU A 146 8.13 12.51 6.23
CA LEU A 146 6.70 12.28 6.44
C LEU A 146 6.53 11.45 7.70
N ALA A 147 5.73 11.93 8.66
CA ALA A 147 5.41 11.13 9.83
C ALA A 147 4.67 9.85 9.40
N SER A 148 5.07 8.73 9.95
CA SER A 148 4.47 7.43 9.67
C SER A 148 4.44 6.57 10.93
N VAL A 149 3.73 5.45 10.87
CA VAL A 149 3.65 4.50 11.97
C VAL A 149 4.09 3.14 11.47
N LEU A 150 5.15 2.61 12.09
CA LEU A 150 5.56 1.23 11.81
C LEU A 150 4.57 0.30 12.49
N MET A 151 4.00 -0.62 11.71
CA MET A 151 3.00 -1.57 12.17
C MET A 151 3.39 -2.99 11.78
N ARG A 152 2.89 -3.97 12.53
CA ARG A 152 3.17 -5.38 12.28
C ARG A 152 1.95 -6.24 12.55
N LYS A 153 1.77 -7.27 11.73
CA LYS A 153 0.78 -8.32 11.94
C LYS A 153 1.47 -9.67 11.93
N GLN A 154 1.21 -10.48 12.95
CA GLN A 154 1.65 -11.85 12.99
C GLN A 154 0.71 -12.70 12.13
N LEU A 155 1.25 -13.45 11.16
CA LEU A 155 0.46 -14.28 10.25
C LEU A 155 0.33 -15.71 10.72
N ARG A 156 1.30 -16.16 11.54
CA ARG A 156 1.33 -17.51 12.07
C ARG A 156 1.36 -17.47 13.59
N THR A 157 0.53 -18.28 14.21
CA THR A 157 0.65 -18.52 15.64
C THR A 157 1.79 -19.50 15.86
N ALA A 158 2.62 -19.22 16.87
CA ALA A 158 3.60 -20.18 17.33
C ALA A 158 2.86 -21.39 17.89
N VAL A 159 3.19 -22.56 17.38
CA VAL A 159 2.62 -23.83 17.84
C VAL A 159 3.60 -24.53 18.74
#